data_175f2bda276580fc066a255773f73271
#
_entry.id   175f2bda276580fc066a255773f73271
#
_cell.length_a   1.000
_cell.length_b   1.000
_cell.length_c   1.000
_cell.angle_alpha   90.00
_cell.angle_beta   90.00
_cell.angle_gamma   90.00
#
_symmetry.space_group_name_H-M   'P 1'
#
loop_
_entity.id
_entity.type
_entity.pdbx_description
1 polymer ?
#
loop_
_entity_poly.entity_id
_entity_poly.type
_entity_poly.pdbx_seq_one_letter_code
_entity_poly.pdbx_strand_id
1 'polypeptide(L)'
;MRILASMITAVALAIGTSVAAQSPAPAPVSGEEATTFVQVGRLLADPSNGVVQRDKTIVIRGNQVVEIRDGFVGEGRIVDLRDSFVLPGLIDSHVHLTGQQNPNGRLEEVTQSNAEQAFVGARYARRTLMAGFTTVADLGGSNEAVFALRDAIRRGDVPGPRVIASGSSVSIHGGHGDINGYREDVMHILSPESVCSGVEDCQRAVRTQVRSGADIIKITATGGVLSNTAAGLGQQFSDEELAAIVAAGHRMGRQVTAHAHGADGINSFLRAGGDSIEHGTYLDAESIRLMRREGGWLVPTLLAGDYVAHIASGPDNFFTPAQTAKALEAGPKMLDMVTRAHDGGVRIAFGTDSGVSAHGDNAQEFALLVRAGLTPLEAVQAATVGAAEHLRISDQAGRIAVGMPADLIGVSGDPLSDVTELERVRFVMKGGEVYRTE
;
A
#
# COMPACT_ATOMS: atom_id res chain seq x y z
N MET A 1 -48.24 -70.72 -22.91
CA MET A 1 -48.01 -70.95 -24.33
C MET A 1 -47.81 -69.61 -25.02
N ARG A 2 -46.65 -69.31 -25.41
CA ARG A 2 -46.08 -68.45 -26.44
C ARG A 2 -44.74 -67.89 -25.97
N ILE A 3 -43.73 -68.44 -26.61
CA ILE A 3 -42.30 -68.18 -26.50
C ILE A 3 -42.05 -66.83 -27.23
N LEU A 4 -41.32 -65.92 -26.61
CA LEU A 4 -40.72 -64.76 -27.31
C LEU A 4 -39.20 -64.86 -27.18
N ALA A 5 -38.54 -65.01 -28.32
CA ALA A 5 -37.10 -65.09 -28.46
C ALA A 5 -36.47 -63.69 -28.36
N SER A 6 -35.46 -63.59 -27.54
CA SER A 6 -34.63 -62.35 -27.45
C SER A 6 -33.49 -62.47 -28.47
N MET A 7 -33.44 -61.49 -29.41
CA MET A 7 -32.28 -61.28 -30.26
C MET A 7 -31.28 -60.43 -29.50
N ILE A 8 -30.07 -60.91 -29.27
CA ILE A 8 -28.92 -60.21 -28.77
C ILE A 8 -28.16 -59.59 -29.96
N THR A 9 -28.19 -58.30 -30.11
CA THR A 9 -27.36 -57.61 -31.09
C THR A 9 -26.04 -57.24 -30.44
N ALA A 10 -24.94 -57.84 -30.89
CA ALA A 10 -23.58 -57.47 -30.46
C ALA A 10 -23.15 -56.10 -31.12
N VAL A 11 -22.93 -55.10 -30.35
CA VAL A 11 -22.31 -53.85 -30.80
C VAL A 11 -20.81 -53.97 -30.56
N ALA A 12 -20.03 -54.03 -31.63
CA ALA A 12 -18.58 -53.96 -31.60
C ALA A 12 -18.13 -52.53 -31.31
N LEU A 13 -17.54 -52.30 -30.14
CA LEU A 13 -16.95 -51.03 -29.73
C LEU A 13 -15.54 -50.93 -30.34
N ALA A 14 -15.37 -50.11 -31.38
CA ALA A 14 -14.06 -49.76 -31.94
C ALA A 14 -13.38 -48.74 -31.00
N ILE A 15 -12.37 -49.17 -30.24
CA ILE A 15 -11.52 -48.28 -29.46
C ILE A 15 -10.53 -47.59 -30.41
N GLY A 16 -10.85 -46.39 -30.80
CA GLY A 16 -9.93 -45.47 -31.50
C GLY A 16 -8.94 -44.88 -30.51
N THR A 17 -7.67 -45.29 -30.55
CA THR A 17 -6.58 -44.64 -29.84
C THR A 17 -6.28 -43.30 -30.49
N SER A 18 -6.80 -42.24 -29.91
CA SER A 18 -6.37 -40.89 -30.28
C SER A 18 -4.96 -40.63 -29.72
N VAL A 19 -3.97 -40.61 -30.61
CA VAL A 19 -2.64 -40.07 -30.30
C VAL A 19 -2.80 -38.58 -30.11
N ALA A 20 -2.79 -38.14 -28.87
CA ALA A 20 -2.70 -36.73 -28.57
C ALA A 20 -1.33 -36.22 -29.04
N ALA A 21 -1.32 -35.35 -30.04
CA ALA A 21 -0.13 -34.60 -30.44
C ALA A 21 0.29 -33.74 -29.26
N GLN A 22 1.38 -34.13 -28.58
CA GLN A 22 2.04 -33.24 -27.60
C GLN A 22 2.56 -32.05 -28.37
N SER A 23 2.01 -30.86 -28.06
CA SER A 23 2.64 -29.62 -28.46
C SER A 23 4.08 -29.59 -27.93
N PRO A 24 5.08 -29.26 -28.74
CA PRO A 24 6.44 -29.13 -28.27
C PRO A 24 6.47 -28.14 -27.15
N ALA A 25 7.08 -28.50 -26.01
CA ALA A 25 7.39 -27.56 -24.95
C ALA A 25 8.16 -26.38 -25.55
N PRO A 26 7.86 -25.14 -25.17
CA PRO A 26 8.62 -23.98 -25.62
C PRO A 26 10.09 -24.24 -25.24
N ALA A 27 10.97 -24.16 -26.22
CA ALA A 27 12.41 -24.27 -26.00
C ALA A 27 12.82 -23.20 -24.97
N PRO A 28 13.71 -23.51 -24.02
CA PRO A 28 14.26 -22.50 -23.13
C PRO A 28 14.91 -21.44 -24.00
N VAL A 29 14.41 -20.22 -23.95
CA VAL A 29 15.04 -19.06 -24.55
C VAL A 29 16.27 -18.77 -23.70
N SER A 30 17.41 -19.35 -24.08
CA SER A 30 18.73 -18.99 -23.59
C SER A 30 19.20 -17.71 -24.28
N GLY A 31 18.46 -16.61 -24.08
CA GLY A 31 18.97 -15.28 -24.32
C GLY A 31 19.72 -14.86 -23.07
N GLU A 32 21.00 -14.50 -23.17
CA GLU A 32 21.66 -13.77 -22.11
C GLU A 32 20.78 -12.58 -21.74
N GLU A 33 20.31 -12.54 -20.48
CA GLU A 33 19.51 -11.42 -20.00
C GLU A 33 20.30 -10.12 -20.23
N ALA A 34 19.67 -9.17 -20.94
CA ALA A 34 20.33 -7.93 -21.33
C ALA A 34 20.84 -7.20 -20.08
N THR A 35 22.14 -6.92 -20.07
CA THR A 35 22.76 -6.16 -19.00
C THR A 35 22.54 -4.67 -19.25
N THR A 36 22.05 -3.96 -18.22
CA THR A 36 21.90 -2.51 -18.23
C THR A 36 22.90 -1.88 -17.26
N PHE A 37 23.57 -0.82 -17.68
CA PHE A 37 24.50 -0.04 -16.89
C PHE A 37 23.88 1.31 -16.58
N VAL A 38 23.55 1.57 -15.30
CA VAL A 38 23.02 2.87 -14.86
C VAL A 38 24.16 3.67 -14.27
N GLN A 39 24.61 4.70 -14.99
CA GLN A 39 25.69 5.59 -14.58
C GLN A 39 25.13 6.73 -13.74
N VAL A 40 25.60 6.88 -12.50
CA VAL A 40 25.00 7.72 -11.46
C VAL A 40 26.04 8.68 -10.89
N GLY A 41 25.76 9.98 -10.89
CA GLY A 41 26.67 10.98 -10.30
C GLY A 41 26.63 11.03 -8.78
N ARG A 42 25.43 10.92 -8.18
CA ARG A 42 25.24 10.87 -6.73
C ARG A 42 24.30 9.70 -6.41
N LEU A 43 24.72 8.80 -5.53
CA LEU A 43 23.98 7.58 -5.18
C LEU A 43 23.84 7.44 -3.67
N LEU A 44 22.60 7.46 -3.19
CA LEU A 44 22.22 7.03 -1.84
C LEU A 44 21.73 5.58 -1.92
N ALA A 45 22.65 4.62 -1.97
CA ALA A 45 22.30 3.21 -2.15
C ALA A 45 21.62 2.60 -0.91
N ASP A 46 22.10 2.96 0.27
CA ASP A 46 21.53 2.55 1.57
C ASP A 46 21.19 3.77 2.42
N PRO A 47 19.90 4.16 2.47
CA PRO A 47 19.47 5.30 3.28
C PRO A 47 19.72 5.12 4.78
N SER A 48 19.87 3.89 5.29
CA SER A 48 20.06 3.64 6.73
C SER A 48 21.33 4.29 7.29
N ASN A 49 22.37 4.46 6.45
CA ASN A 49 23.63 5.07 6.84
C ASN A 49 23.80 6.52 6.35
N GLY A 50 22.92 7.01 5.47
CA GLY A 50 22.95 8.35 4.91
C GLY A 50 24.17 8.67 4.02
N VAL A 51 24.96 7.67 3.62
CA VAL A 51 26.20 7.87 2.84
C VAL A 51 25.88 8.05 1.36
N VAL A 52 26.15 9.24 0.84
CA VAL A 52 26.05 9.54 -0.59
C VAL A 52 27.36 9.21 -1.28
N GLN A 53 27.34 8.22 -2.14
CA GLN A 53 28.45 7.82 -2.99
C GLN A 53 28.47 8.67 -4.28
N ARG A 54 29.64 8.81 -4.91
CA ARG A 54 29.77 9.56 -6.17
C ARG A 54 30.31 8.67 -7.28
N ASP A 55 29.94 9.02 -8.49
CA ASP A 55 30.46 8.44 -9.73
C ASP A 55 30.44 6.90 -9.70
N LYS A 56 29.21 6.35 -9.67
CA LYS A 56 28.98 4.89 -9.63
C LYS A 56 28.29 4.40 -10.88
N THR A 57 28.48 3.14 -11.19
CA THR A 57 27.67 2.40 -12.16
C THR A 57 26.96 1.25 -11.46
N ILE A 58 25.62 1.25 -11.51
CA ILE A 58 24.79 0.14 -11.06
C ILE A 58 24.62 -0.80 -12.25
N VAL A 59 25.06 -2.04 -12.11
CA VAL A 59 24.92 -3.08 -13.14
C VAL A 59 23.68 -3.91 -12.85
N ILE A 60 22.77 -3.96 -13.81
CA ILE A 60 21.48 -4.65 -13.70
C ILE A 60 21.44 -5.76 -14.73
N ARG A 61 21.01 -6.96 -14.33
CA ARG A 61 20.75 -8.08 -15.23
C ARG A 61 19.32 -8.58 -14.98
N GLY A 62 18.52 -8.60 -16.02
CA GLY A 62 17.10 -8.84 -15.87
C GLY A 62 16.45 -7.82 -14.93
N ASN A 63 15.89 -8.28 -13.81
CA ASN A 63 15.23 -7.42 -12.83
C ASN A 63 16.06 -7.11 -11.58
N GLN A 64 17.35 -7.57 -11.51
CA GLN A 64 18.15 -7.47 -10.29
C GLN A 64 19.40 -6.64 -10.47
N VAL A 65 19.81 -5.96 -9.41
CA VAL A 65 21.15 -5.37 -9.26
C VAL A 65 22.14 -6.50 -9.04
N VAL A 66 23.14 -6.63 -9.93
CA VAL A 66 24.16 -7.67 -9.83
C VAL A 66 25.50 -7.14 -9.34
N GLU A 67 25.76 -5.83 -9.49
CA GLU A 67 27.00 -5.20 -9.06
C GLU A 67 26.84 -3.68 -8.94
N ILE A 68 27.65 -3.03 -8.11
CA ILE A 68 27.83 -1.57 -8.06
C ILE A 68 29.32 -1.31 -8.19
N ARG A 69 29.73 -0.58 -9.25
CA ARG A 69 31.13 -0.31 -9.62
C ARG A 69 31.50 1.15 -9.39
N ASP A 70 32.77 1.38 -9.15
CA ASP A 70 33.33 2.72 -9.16
C ASP A 70 33.49 3.25 -10.59
N GLY A 71 33.22 4.53 -10.79
CA GLY A 71 33.31 5.20 -12.07
C GLY A 71 32.17 4.89 -13.04
N PHE A 72 32.21 5.55 -14.19
CA PHE A 72 31.23 5.36 -15.27
C PHE A 72 31.78 4.34 -16.26
N VAL A 73 31.33 3.11 -16.11
CA VAL A 73 31.77 1.94 -16.85
C VAL A 73 30.62 1.22 -17.54
N GLY A 74 30.93 0.32 -18.45
CA GLY A 74 29.96 -0.55 -19.14
C GLY A 74 29.86 -0.24 -20.63
N GLU A 75 29.41 -1.27 -21.36
CA GLU A 75 29.17 -1.22 -22.81
C GLU A 75 27.77 -1.80 -23.10
N GLY A 76 27.08 -1.27 -24.10
CA GLY A 76 25.74 -1.72 -24.48
C GLY A 76 24.62 -0.80 -23.98
N ARG A 77 23.64 -1.32 -23.23
CA ARG A 77 22.52 -0.51 -22.75
C ARG A 77 22.94 0.35 -21.56
N ILE A 78 23.15 1.63 -21.82
CA ILE A 78 23.52 2.62 -20.80
C ILE A 78 22.29 3.48 -20.48
N VAL A 79 22.02 3.69 -19.18
CA VAL A 79 21.10 4.69 -18.63
C VAL A 79 21.98 5.77 -17.99
N ASP A 80 21.93 6.98 -18.53
CA ASP A 80 22.76 8.09 -18.07
C ASP A 80 22.02 8.93 -17.01
N LEU A 81 22.46 8.83 -15.76
CA LEU A 81 21.98 9.59 -14.60
C LEU A 81 23.15 10.32 -13.90
N ARG A 82 24.20 10.68 -14.66
CA ARG A 82 25.39 11.33 -14.10
C ARG A 82 25.11 12.69 -13.49
N ASP A 83 24.08 13.39 -13.95
CA ASP A 83 23.64 14.68 -13.41
C ASP A 83 22.53 14.54 -12.36
N SER A 84 22.20 13.31 -11.96
CA SER A 84 21.10 13.02 -11.03
C SER A 84 21.58 12.61 -9.64
N PHE A 85 20.71 12.78 -8.67
CA PHE A 85 20.76 12.12 -7.37
C PHE A 85 19.84 10.89 -7.43
N VAL A 86 20.41 9.71 -7.28
CA VAL A 86 19.71 8.43 -7.35
C VAL A 86 19.58 7.83 -5.96
N LEU A 87 18.39 7.32 -5.66
CA LEU A 87 18.07 6.65 -4.41
C LEU A 87 17.11 5.47 -4.68
N PRO A 88 16.87 4.57 -3.69
CA PRO A 88 15.92 3.48 -3.86
C PRO A 88 14.54 3.99 -4.25
N GLY A 89 13.79 3.18 -4.99
CA GLY A 89 12.38 3.44 -5.23
C GLY A 89 11.62 3.64 -3.92
N LEU A 90 10.76 4.66 -3.89
CA LEU A 90 10.00 5.05 -2.70
C LEU A 90 8.92 4.03 -2.37
N ILE A 91 8.59 3.93 -1.09
CA ILE A 91 7.55 3.06 -0.55
C ILE A 91 6.51 3.93 0.16
N ASP A 92 5.24 3.76 -0.21
CA ASP A 92 4.10 4.36 0.49
C ASP A 92 3.33 3.26 1.22
N SER A 93 3.35 3.30 2.54
CA SER A 93 2.76 2.24 3.38
C SER A 93 1.24 2.37 3.55
N HIS A 94 0.61 3.38 2.96
CA HIS A 94 -0.84 3.58 3.06
C HIS A 94 -1.41 4.32 1.85
N VAL A 95 -2.04 3.58 0.94
CA VAL A 95 -2.79 4.13 -0.20
C VAL A 95 -4.11 3.40 -0.41
N HIS A 96 -4.97 3.95 -1.26
CA HIS A 96 -6.24 3.38 -1.75
C HIS A 96 -6.31 3.49 -3.27
N LEU A 97 -5.67 2.58 -4.00
CA LEU A 97 -5.47 2.70 -5.46
C LEU A 97 -6.76 2.66 -6.27
N THR A 98 -7.82 2.04 -5.76
CA THR A 98 -9.06 1.83 -6.55
C THR A 98 -10.04 2.99 -6.47
N GLY A 99 -9.72 4.08 -5.75
CA GLY A 99 -10.54 5.27 -5.62
C GLY A 99 -9.74 6.55 -5.37
N GLN A 100 -10.41 7.68 -5.46
CA GLN A 100 -9.90 8.98 -5.03
C GLN A 100 -11.08 9.87 -4.64
N GLN A 101 -10.95 10.58 -3.50
CA GLN A 101 -11.99 11.49 -3.02
C GLN A 101 -12.33 12.55 -4.07
N ASN A 102 -13.61 12.71 -4.31
CA ASN A 102 -14.16 13.67 -5.25
C ASN A 102 -15.64 13.97 -4.93
N PRO A 103 -16.24 15.03 -5.50
CA PRO A 103 -17.64 15.39 -5.24
C PRO A 103 -18.67 14.30 -5.64
N ASN A 104 -18.31 13.39 -6.56
CA ASN A 104 -19.18 12.31 -7.01
C ASN A 104 -18.93 10.98 -6.28
N GLY A 105 -18.00 10.91 -5.33
CA GLY A 105 -17.57 9.66 -4.70
C GLY A 105 -18.73 8.80 -4.18
N ARG A 106 -19.71 9.42 -3.52
CA ARG A 106 -20.90 8.71 -3.04
C ARG A 106 -21.79 8.14 -4.17
N LEU A 107 -21.81 8.76 -5.33
CA LEU A 107 -22.52 8.24 -6.51
C LEU A 107 -21.70 7.08 -7.13
N GLU A 108 -20.39 7.23 -7.18
CA GLU A 108 -19.48 6.20 -7.71
C GLU A 108 -19.57 4.91 -6.91
N GLU A 109 -19.72 4.96 -5.58
CA GLU A 109 -19.91 3.79 -4.71
C GLU A 109 -21.10 2.90 -5.13
N VAL A 110 -22.15 3.48 -5.70
CA VAL A 110 -23.38 2.76 -6.09
C VAL A 110 -23.53 2.55 -7.61
N THR A 111 -22.64 3.13 -8.42
CA THR A 111 -22.72 3.06 -9.88
C THR A 111 -21.53 2.36 -10.52
N GLN A 112 -20.36 2.30 -9.87
CA GLN A 112 -19.18 1.65 -10.40
C GLN A 112 -19.12 0.17 -9.97
N SER A 113 -18.91 -0.70 -10.94
CA SER A 113 -18.59 -2.10 -10.69
C SER A 113 -17.14 -2.27 -10.19
N ASN A 114 -16.84 -3.41 -9.55
CA ASN A 114 -15.47 -3.76 -9.16
C ASN A 114 -14.49 -3.79 -10.34
N ALA A 115 -14.96 -4.17 -11.54
CA ALA A 115 -14.14 -4.12 -12.75
C ALA A 115 -13.78 -2.69 -13.15
N GLU A 116 -14.73 -1.75 -13.09
CA GLU A 116 -14.46 -0.32 -13.35
C GLU A 116 -13.51 0.26 -12.32
N GLN A 117 -13.68 -0.07 -11.04
CA GLN A 117 -12.75 0.32 -9.97
C GLN A 117 -11.32 -0.20 -10.22
N ALA A 118 -11.16 -1.43 -10.72
CA ALA A 118 -9.84 -1.97 -11.06
C ALA A 118 -9.19 -1.19 -12.23
N PHE A 119 -9.94 -0.79 -13.26
CA PHE A 119 -9.42 0.06 -14.34
C PHE A 119 -9.07 1.48 -13.88
N VAL A 120 -9.91 2.07 -13.03
CA VAL A 120 -9.59 3.36 -12.38
C VAL A 120 -8.32 3.21 -11.56
N GLY A 121 -8.20 2.12 -10.81
CA GLY A 121 -7.01 1.77 -10.02
C GLY A 121 -5.74 1.62 -10.86
N ALA A 122 -5.82 1.03 -12.05
CA ALA A 122 -4.68 0.93 -12.97
C ALA A 122 -4.14 2.33 -13.38
N ARG A 123 -5.02 3.30 -13.60
CA ARG A 123 -4.64 4.70 -13.86
C ARG A 123 -3.93 5.32 -12.66
N TYR A 124 -4.45 5.11 -11.45
CA TYR A 124 -3.87 5.66 -10.22
C TYR A 124 -2.56 4.96 -9.86
N ALA A 125 -2.47 3.64 -9.99
CA ALA A 125 -1.25 2.88 -9.80
C ALA A 125 -0.12 3.39 -10.73
N ARG A 126 -0.42 3.65 -12.00
CA ARG A 126 0.54 4.25 -12.92
C ARG A 126 0.99 5.64 -12.46
N ARG A 127 0.07 6.52 -12.01
CA ARG A 127 0.44 7.86 -11.50
C ARG A 127 1.37 7.76 -10.28
N THR A 128 1.05 6.91 -9.34
CA THR A 128 1.85 6.65 -8.13
C THR A 128 3.24 6.13 -8.50
N LEU A 129 3.35 5.17 -9.44
CA LEU A 129 4.64 4.69 -9.94
C LEU A 129 5.46 5.82 -10.59
N MET A 130 4.81 6.64 -11.44
CA MET A 130 5.49 7.76 -12.13
C MET A 130 5.94 8.87 -11.17
N ALA A 131 5.35 8.96 -9.98
CA ALA A 131 5.80 9.84 -8.89
C ALA A 131 6.99 9.25 -8.09
N GLY A 132 7.48 8.04 -8.45
CA GLY A 132 8.65 7.43 -7.84
C GLY A 132 8.35 6.37 -6.78
N PHE A 133 7.08 6.11 -6.48
CA PHE A 133 6.69 5.07 -5.53
C PHE A 133 6.64 3.72 -6.23
N THR A 134 7.70 2.92 -6.07
CA THR A 134 7.84 1.61 -6.71
C THR A 134 7.17 0.49 -5.93
N THR A 135 6.83 0.73 -4.67
CA THR A 135 6.08 -0.18 -3.80
C THR A 135 5.04 0.60 -2.99
N VAL A 136 3.86 0.01 -2.79
CA VAL A 136 2.81 0.58 -1.95
C VAL A 136 2.09 -0.50 -1.13
N ALA A 137 1.52 -0.11 0.02
CA ALA A 137 0.52 -0.90 0.71
C ALA A 137 -0.87 -0.30 0.45
N ASP A 138 -1.73 -1.04 -0.25
CA ASP A 138 -3.14 -0.68 -0.45
C ASP A 138 -3.95 -1.22 0.73
N LEU A 139 -4.41 -0.30 1.58
CA LEU A 139 -5.03 -0.62 2.87
C LEU A 139 -6.56 -0.50 2.86
N GLY A 140 -7.20 -0.58 1.69
CA GLY A 140 -8.65 -0.63 1.64
C GLY A 140 -9.25 -0.46 0.26
N GLY A 141 -10.25 -1.27 -0.03
CA GLY A 141 -11.01 -1.29 -1.26
C GLY A 141 -11.73 -2.62 -1.45
N SER A 142 -12.50 -2.76 -2.51
CA SER A 142 -13.15 -4.03 -2.83
C SER A 142 -12.11 -5.13 -3.05
N ASN A 143 -12.28 -6.29 -2.42
CA ASN A 143 -11.41 -7.44 -2.59
C ASN A 143 -11.19 -7.78 -4.06
N GLU A 144 -12.26 -7.81 -4.85
CA GLU A 144 -12.20 -8.15 -6.29
C GLU A 144 -11.37 -7.13 -7.07
N ALA A 145 -11.57 -5.83 -6.84
CA ALA A 145 -10.86 -4.78 -7.57
C ALA A 145 -9.38 -4.69 -7.17
N VAL A 146 -9.09 -4.66 -5.86
CA VAL A 146 -7.73 -4.47 -5.33
C VAL A 146 -6.84 -5.67 -5.64
N PHE A 147 -7.32 -6.91 -5.42
CA PHE A 147 -6.51 -8.09 -5.69
C PHE A 147 -6.33 -8.34 -7.19
N ALA A 148 -7.36 -8.06 -8.02
CA ALA A 148 -7.21 -8.14 -9.47
C ALA A 148 -6.16 -7.14 -9.99
N LEU A 149 -6.18 -5.89 -9.49
CA LEU A 149 -5.20 -4.86 -9.85
C LEU A 149 -3.78 -5.26 -9.43
N ARG A 150 -3.58 -5.66 -8.15
CA ARG A 150 -2.29 -6.15 -7.64
C ARG A 150 -1.73 -7.26 -8.52
N ASP A 151 -2.56 -8.25 -8.83
CA ASP A 151 -2.14 -9.43 -9.58
C ASP A 151 -1.86 -9.11 -11.04
N ALA A 152 -2.61 -8.19 -11.66
CA ALA A 152 -2.33 -7.69 -13.01
C ALA A 152 -1.00 -6.93 -13.08
N ILE A 153 -0.71 -6.06 -12.09
CA ILE A 153 0.59 -5.37 -11.99
C ILE A 153 1.73 -6.37 -11.79
N ARG A 154 1.54 -7.38 -10.95
CA ARG A 154 2.56 -8.42 -10.68
C ARG A 154 2.89 -9.24 -11.93
N ARG A 155 1.91 -9.51 -12.80
CA ARG A 155 2.12 -10.19 -14.08
C ARG A 155 2.67 -9.30 -15.18
N GLY A 156 2.69 -7.97 -14.98
CA GLY A 156 3.09 -7.00 -16.00
C GLY A 156 1.99 -6.65 -17.01
N ASP A 157 0.72 -7.03 -16.75
CA ASP A 157 -0.42 -6.72 -17.62
C ASP A 157 -0.70 -5.20 -17.64
N VAL A 158 -0.44 -4.52 -16.52
CA VAL A 158 -0.57 -3.06 -16.38
C VAL A 158 0.62 -2.47 -15.59
N PRO A 159 1.08 -1.24 -15.91
CA PRO A 159 2.13 -0.58 -15.15
C PRO A 159 1.62 -0.12 -13.77
N GLY A 160 2.43 -0.34 -12.75
CA GLY A 160 2.13 0.09 -11.39
C GLY A 160 3.23 -0.30 -10.40
N PRO A 161 3.17 0.18 -9.14
CA PRO A 161 4.10 -0.23 -8.08
C PRO A 161 3.90 -1.71 -7.71
N ARG A 162 4.83 -2.28 -6.95
CA ARG A 162 4.56 -3.52 -6.19
C ARG A 162 3.49 -3.20 -5.17
N VAL A 163 2.41 -3.99 -5.13
CA VAL A 163 1.27 -3.75 -4.24
C VAL A 163 1.22 -4.82 -3.16
N ILE A 164 1.22 -4.40 -1.90
CA ILE A 164 0.87 -5.19 -0.73
C ILE A 164 -0.58 -4.83 -0.40
N ALA A 165 -1.49 -5.79 -0.46
CA ALA A 165 -2.92 -5.49 -0.46
C ALA A 165 -3.64 -6.08 0.76
N SER A 166 -4.48 -5.28 1.42
CA SER A 166 -5.37 -5.75 2.48
C SER A 166 -6.73 -6.22 1.97
N GLY A 167 -7.16 -5.70 0.82
CA GLY A 167 -8.57 -5.78 0.43
C GLY A 167 -9.44 -4.96 1.37
N SER A 168 -10.70 -5.36 1.59
CA SER A 168 -11.63 -4.65 2.45
C SER A 168 -11.19 -4.67 3.92
N SER A 169 -11.25 -3.52 4.59
CA SER A 169 -10.91 -3.41 6.00
C SER A 169 -11.87 -4.21 6.88
N VAL A 170 -11.36 -4.85 7.92
CA VAL A 170 -12.21 -5.45 8.97
C VAL A 170 -12.76 -4.32 9.84
N SER A 171 -14.07 -4.25 9.97
CA SER A 171 -14.79 -3.20 10.71
C SER A 171 -15.92 -3.80 11.53
N ILE A 172 -16.37 -3.10 12.56
CA ILE A 172 -17.62 -3.47 13.21
C ILE A 172 -18.80 -3.06 12.32
N HIS A 173 -19.94 -3.72 12.52
CA HIS A 173 -21.20 -3.32 11.89
C HIS A 173 -21.54 -1.86 12.26
N GLY A 174 -21.77 -1.02 11.24
CA GLY A 174 -21.97 0.43 11.41
C GLY A 174 -20.70 1.21 11.75
N GLY A 175 -19.51 0.58 11.72
CA GLY A 175 -18.23 1.21 11.97
C GLY A 175 -17.68 2.01 10.78
N HIS A 176 -16.44 2.49 10.93
CA HIS A 176 -15.79 3.34 9.91
C HIS A 176 -15.59 2.62 8.57
N GLY A 177 -15.22 1.35 8.57
CA GLY A 177 -15.01 0.54 7.36
C GLY A 177 -16.29 -0.15 6.85
N ASP A 178 -17.47 0.12 7.44
CA ASP A 178 -18.76 -0.29 6.93
C ASP A 178 -19.39 0.83 6.09
N ILE A 179 -20.41 0.50 5.32
CA ILE A 179 -21.13 1.46 4.49
C ILE A 179 -22.09 2.28 5.36
N ASN A 180 -22.01 3.59 5.26
CA ASN A 180 -22.77 4.51 6.10
C ASN A 180 -23.49 5.60 5.31
N GLY A 181 -24.71 5.98 5.78
CA GLY A 181 -25.43 7.14 5.28
C GLY A 181 -26.16 6.94 3.95
N TYR A 182 -26.43 5.72 3.58
CA TYR A 182 -27.35 5.34 2.50
C TYR A 182 -28.65 4.77 3.07
N ARG A 183 -29.61 4.46 2.20
CA ARG A 183 -30.82 3.72 2.52
C ARG A 183 -30.44 2.29 2.95
N GLU A 184 -31.18 1.72 3.91
CA GLU A 184 -30.87 0.44 4.56
C GLU A 184 -30.62 -0.72 3.57
N ASP A 185 -31.46 -0.83 2.55
CA ASP A 185 -31.33 -1.87 1.53
C ASP A 185 -30.05 -1.70 0.66
N VAL A 186 -29.60 -0.47 0.43
CA VAL A 186 -28.34 -0.16 -0.26
C VAL A 186 -27.16 -0.51 0.64
N MET A 187 -27.19 -0.10 1.91
CA MET A 187 -26.14 -0.43 2.89
C MET A 187 -25.97 -1.95 3.03
N HIS A 188 -27.09 -2.69 3.08
CA HIS A 188 -27.05 -4.15 3.17
C HIS A 188 -26.38 -4.82 1.96
N ILE A 189 -26.58 -4.27 0.74
CA ILE A 189 -25.96 -4.81 -0.49
C ILE A 189 -24.47 -4.47 -0.57
N LEU A 190 -24.08 -3.27 -0.12
CA LEU A 190 -22.72 -2.76 -0.27
C LEU A 190 -21.80 -3.13 0.91
N SER A 191 -22.37 -3.54 2.07
CA SER A 191 -21.56 -3.88 3.25
C SER A 191 -20.63 -5.05 2.94
N PRO A 192 -19.30 -4.90 3.17
CA PRO A 192 -18.34 -5.94 2.85
C PRO A 192 -18.41 -7.13 3.81
N GLU A 193 -18.05 -8.33 3.33
CA GLU A 193 -17.98 -9.55 4.17
C GLU A 193 -16.99 -9.46 5.33
N SER A 194 -16.13 -8.44 5.34
CA SER A 194 -15.18 -8.15 6.41
C SER A 194 -15.78 -7.40 7.61
N VAL A 195 -17.03 -6.97 7.49
CA VAL A 195 -17.78 -6.42 8.63
C VAL A 195 -18.14 -7.54 9.61
N CYS A 196 -17.98 -7.29 10.90
CA CYS A 196 -18.15 -8.30 11.94
C CYS A 196 -18.75 -7.74 13.24
N SER A 197 -19.28 -8.64 14.06
CA SER A 197 -19.77 -8.33 15.41
C SER A 197 -19.49 -9.52 16.33
N GLY A 198 -18.75 -9.28 17.42
CA GLY A 198 -18.32 -10.30 18.37
C GLY A 198 -17.07 -11.07 17.93
N VAL A 199 -16.41 -11.68 18.92
CA VAL A 199 -15.09 -12.31 18.80
C VAL A 199 -15.02 -13.35 17.66
N GLU A 200 -15.99 -14.26 17.61
CA GLU A 200 -15.98 -15.38 16.65
C GLU A 200 -16.16 -14.88 15.22
N ASP A 201 -17.05 -13.91 15.03
CA ASP A 201 -17.36 -13.35 13.73
C ASP A 201 -16.18 -12.48 13.21
N CYS A 202 -15.54 -11.73 14.09
CA CYS A 202 -14.34 -10.96 13.73
C CYS A 202 -13.14 -11.86 13.36
N GLN A 203 -12.99 -13.02 14.02
CA GLN A 203 -12.03 -14.05 13.57
C GLN A 203 -12.41 -14.63 12.20
N ARG A 204 -13.68 -14.83 11.91
CA ARG A 204 -14.16 -15.24 10.58
C ARG A 204 -13.79 -14.21 9.54
N ALA A 205 -14.06 -12.92 9.81
CA ALA A 205 -13.74 -11.81 8.90
C ALA A 205 -12.26 -11.79 8.53
N VAL A 206 -11.34 -11.87 9.52
CA VAL A 206 -9.89 -11.96 9.27
C VAL A 206 -9.54 -13.15 8.37
N ARG A 207 -10.08 -14.35 8.67
CA ARG A 207 -9.82 -15.56 7.87
C ARG A 207 -10.37 -15.42 6.46
N THR A 208 -11.50 -14.76 6.30
CA THR A 208 -12.08 -14.46 4.97
C THR A 208 -11.14 -13.56 4.16
N GLN A 209 -10.60 -12.50 4.76
CA GLN A 209 -9.63 -11.63 4.06
C GLN A 209 -8.38 -12.40 3.63
N VAL A 210 -7.79 -13.21 4.52
CA VAL A 210 -6.62 -14.05 4.18
C VAL A 210 -6.95 -15.04 3.06
N ARG A 211 -8.13 -15.71 3.12
CA ARG A 211 -8.59 -16.62 2.06
C ARG A 211 -8.75 -15.92 0.71
N SER A 212 -9.21 -14.66 0.73
CA SER A 212 -9.40 -13.85 -0.48
C SER A 212 -8.09 -13.36 -1.08
N GLY A 213 -6.97 -13.45 -0.34
CA GLY A 213 -5.64 -13.13 -0.83
C GLY A 213 -4.96 -11.92 -0.16
N ALA A 214 -5.44 -11.48 1.00
CA ALA A 214 -4.82 -10.38 1.74
C ALA A 214 -3.37 -10.68 2.14
N ASP A 215 -2.47 -9.75 1.85
CA ASP A 215 -1.05 -9.79 2.25
C ASP A 215 -0.87 -9.24 3.68
N ILE A 216 -1.74 -8.31 4.08
CA ILE A 216 -1.79 -7.64 5.39
C ILE A 216 -3.26 -7.51 5.80
N ILE A 217 -3.56 -7.47 7.09
CA ILE A 217 -4.90 -7.20 7.61
C ILE A 217 -5.02 -5.75 8.02
N LYS A 218 -5.96 -5.02 7.43
CA LYS A 218 -6.36 -3.68 7.87
C LYS A 218 -7.63 -3.75 8.68
N ILE A 219 -7.66 -3.04 9.80
CA ILE A 219 -8.88 -2.84 10.60
C ILE A 219 -9.18 -1.37 10.81
N THR A 220 -10.40 -1.05 11.20
CA THR A 220 -10.81 0.28 11.65
C THR A 220 -11.10 0.25 13.15
N ALA A 221 -10.03 0.44 13.96
CA ALA A 221 -10.13 0.34 15.42
C ALA A 221 -10.98 1.47 16.02
N THR A 222 -11.06 2.61 15.36
CA THR A 222 -11.85 3.78 15.77
C THR A 222 -12.76 4.28 14.66
N GLY A 223 -13.66 5.20 15.00
CA GLY A 223 -14.34 6.03 14.01
C GLY A 223 -13.36 6.83 13.18
N GLY A 224 -13.77 7.22 11.96
CA GLY A 224 -12.96 7.94 11.00
C GLY A 224 -13.53 9.29 10.58
N VAL A 225 -12.67 10.19 10.13
CA VAL A 225 -13.04 11.54 9.66
C VAL A 225 -14.05 11.47 8.53
N LEU A 226 -13.82 10.60 7.56
CA LEU A 226 -14.63 10.50 6.34
C LEU A 226 -15.88 9.61 6.45
N SER A 227 -16.14 8.98 7.61
CA SER A 227 -17.41 8.29 7.82
C SER A 227 -18.58 9.27 7.84
N ASN A 228 -19.63 8.99 7.07
CA ASN A 228 -20.84 9.82 7.07
C ASN A 228 -21.75 9.48 8.27
N THR A 229 -21.21 9.60 9.46
CA THR A 229 -21.91 9.35 10.74
C THR A 229 -21.46 10.36 11.78
N ALA A 230 -22.34 10.69 12.71
CA ALA A 230 -22.04 11.53 13.87
C ALA A 230 -21.26 10.79 14.96
N ALA A 231 -21.03 9.49 14.84
CA ALA A 231 -20.12 8.75 15.72
C ALA A 231 -18.73 9.41 15.69
N GLY A 232 -18.17 9.66 16.87
CA GLY A 232 -16.89 10.35 17.03
C GLY A 232 -15.70 9.52 16.50
N LEU A 233 -14.51 9.90 16.93
CA LEU A 233 -13.24 9.28 16.54
C LEU A 233 -12.72 8.26 17.58
N GLY A 234 -13.55 7.85 18.54
CA GLY A 234 -13.22 6.90 19.60
C GLY A 234 -13.26 5.44 19.17
N GLN A 235 -12.89 4.56 20.11
CA GLN A 235 -12.82 3.11 19.92
C GLN A 235 -14.16 2.53 19.43
N GLN A 236 -14.10 1.60 18.47
CA GLN A 236 -15.28 0.94 17.91
C GLN A 236 -15.37 -0.55 18.24
N PHE A 237 -14.27 -1.28 18.23
CA PHE A 237 -14.22 -2.68 18.68
C PHE A 237 -14.12 -2.77 20.20
N SER A 238 -14.60 -3.86 20.81
CA SER A 238 -14.24 -4.20 22.17
C SER A 238 -12.78 -4.67 22.26
N ASP A 239 -12.21 -4.68 23.47
CA ASP A 239 -10.82 -5.15 23.68
C ASP A 239 -10.68 -6.64 23.32
N GLU A 240 -11.73 -7.44 23.57
CA GLU A 240 -11.75 -8.87 23.22
C GLU A 240 -11.80 -9.10 21.72
N GLU A 241 -12.55 -8.27 20.98
CA GLU A 241 -12.58 -8.32 19.51
C GLU A 241 -11.22 -7.95 18.92
N LEU A 242 -10.59 -6.86 19.40
CA LEU A 242 -9.25 -6.45 18.97
C LEU A 242 -8.23 -7.56 19.23
N ALA A 243 -8.21 -8.15 20.42
CA ALA A 243 -7.31 -9.25 20.74
C ALA A 243 -7.52 -10.47 19.84
N ALA A 244 -8.79 -10.79 19.55
CA ALA A 244 -9.15 -11.92 18.68
C ALA A 244 -8.73 -11.70 17.21
N ILE A 245 -8.91 -10.48 16.70
CA ILE A 245 -8.50 -10.08 15.34
C ILE A 245 -6.98 -10.19 15.19
N VAL A 246 -6.22 -9.54 16.09
CA VAL A 246 -4.76 -9.54 16.05
C VAL A 246 -4.21 -10.98 16.14
N ALA A 247 -4.70 -11.76 17.11
CA ALA A 247 -4.30 -13.14 17.25
C ALA A 247 -4.67 -14.00 16.03
N ALA A 248 -5.79 -13.75 15.35
CA ALA A 248 -6.17 -14.46 14.14
C ALA A 248 -5.24 -14.11 12.97
N GLY A 249 -4.95 -12.83 12.77
CA GLY A 249 -4.02 -12.35 11.73
C GLY A 249 -2.61 -12.95 11.92
N HIS A 250 -2.05 -12.84 13.10
CA HIS A 250 -0.71 -13.36 13.42
C HIS A 250 -0.63 -14.88 13.25
N ARG A 251 -1.64 -15.65 13.69
CA ARG A 251 -1.67 -17.12 13.46
C ARG A 251 -1.68 -17.50 11.99
N MET A 252 -2.17 -16.61 11.11
CA MET A 252 -2.16 -16.81 9.67
C MET A 252 -0.97 -16.14 8.98
N GLY A 253 0.04 -15.70 9.75
CA GLY A 253 1.26 -15.07 9.23
C GLY A 253 1.06 -13.68 8.63
N ARG A 254 -0.01 -12.97 9.01
CA ARG A 254 -0.30 -11.61 8.55
C ARG A 254 -0.07 -10.58 9.64
N GLN A 255 0.53 -9.45 9.26
CA GLN A 255 0.52 -8.25 10.09
C GLN A 255 -0.90 -7.70 10.18
N VAL A 256 -1.20 -7.04 11.28
CA VAL A 256 -2.48 -6.36 11.51
C VAL A 256 -2.19 -4.88 11.75
N THR A 257 -2.71 -4.01 10.88
CA THR A 257 -2.62 -2.57 11.02
C THR A 257 -3.99 -1.96 11.27
N ALA A 258 -4.02 -0.84 12.00
CA ALA A 258 -5.28 -0.21 12.40
C ALA A 258 -5.37 1.26 11.98
N HIS A 259 -6.42 1.61 11.23
CA HIS A 259 -6.93 2.97 11.26
C HIS A 259 -7.35 3.31 12.70
N ALA A 260 -6.77 4.34 13.27
CA ALA A 260 -7.10 4.77 14.62
C ALA A 260 -6.80 6.26 14.85
N HIS A 261 -7.80 7.00 15.33
CA HIS A 261 -7.65 8.39 15.74
C HIS A 261 -7.64 8.53 17.26
N GLY A 262 -8.67 8.05 17.96
CA GLY A 262 -8.82 8.19 19.41
C GLY A 262 -7.79 7.40 20.20
N ALA A 263 -7.27 7.99 21.28
CA ALA A 263 -6.24 7.37 22.13
C ALA A 263 -6.72 6.06 22.78
N ASP A 264 -7.99 5.95 23.10
CA ASP A 264 -8.62 4.74 23.63
C ASP A 264 -8.46 3.56 22.68
N GLY A 265 -8.90 3.70 21.43
CA GLY A 265 -8.76 2.67 20.40
C GLY A 265 -7.31 2.37 20.03
N ILE A 266 -6.44 3.40 19.94
CA ILE A 266 -5.00 3.22 19.72
C ILE A 266 -4.40 2.34 20.82
N ASN A 267 -4.62 2.71 22.08
CA ASN A 267 -4.04 2.01 23.23
C ASN A 267 -4.57 0.57 23.37
N SER A 268 -5.88 0.37 23.14
CA SER A 268 -6.48 -0.97 23.15
C SER A 268 -5.93 -1.86 22.04
N PHE A 269 -5.79 -1.35 20.81
CA PHE A 269 -5.20 -2.10 19.71
C PHE A 269 -3.72 -2.45 19.95
N LEU A 270 -2.94 -1.50 20.46
CA LEU A 270 -1.53 -1.76 20.82
C LEU A 270 -1.39 -2.78 21.96
N ARG A 271 -2.27 -2.75 22.98
CA ARG A 271 -2.30 -3.76 24.04
C ARG A 271 -2.67 -5.16 23.51
N ALA A 272 -3.50 -5.22 22.46
CA ALA A 272 -3.81 -6.46 21.77
C ALA A 272 -2.63 -7.03 20.95
N GLY A 273 -1.53 -6.28 20.82
CA GLY A 273 -0.34 -6.68 20.04
C GLY A 273 -0.39 -6.28 18.57
N GLY A 274 -1.16 -5.27 18.22
CA GLY A 274 -1.22 -4.74 16.85
C GLY A 274 0.13 -4.22 16.33
N ASP A 275 0.39 -4.34 15.04
CA ASP A 275 1.71 -4.10 14.44
C ASP A 275 1.93 -2.62 14.08
N SER A 276 0.91 -1.89 13.64
CA SER A 276 1.02 -0.46 13.27
C SER A 276 -0.28 0.31 13.41
N ILE A 277 -0.13 1.63 13.62
CA ILE A 277 -1.22 2.60 13.67
C ILE A 277 -1.15 3.51 12.45
N GLU A 278 -2.28 3.62 11.77
CA GLU A 278 -2.51 4.56 10.69
C GLU A 278 -3.14 5.83 11.25
N HIS A 279 -2.69 7.00 10.83
CA HIS A 279 -3.10 8.34 11.27
C HIS A 279 -2.65 8.69 12.70
N GLY A 280 -3.15 8.05 13.73
CA GLY A 280 -2.71 8.24 15.11
C GLY A 280 -3.06 9.60 15.73
N THR A 281 -4.05 10.35 15.25
CA THR A 281 -4.31 11.78 15.53
C THR A 281 -4.24 12.18 17.00
N TYR A 282 -4.80 11.36 17.90
CA TYR A 282 -4.82 11.62 19.36
C TYR A 282 -3.86 10.70 20.13
N LEU A 283 -2.82 10.19 19.46
CA LEU A 283 -1.76 9.41 20.08
C LEU A 283 -1.22 10.14 21.31
N ASP A 284 -1.22 9.46 22.47
CA ASP A 284 -0.85 10.03 23.76
C ASP A 284 0.45 9.43 24.32
N ALA A 285 0.83 9.82 25.52
CA ALA A 285 2.06 9.33 26.17
C ALA A 285 2.01 7.81 26.42
N GLU A 286 0.83 7.22 26.63
CA GLU A 286 0.69 5.77 26.77
C GLU A 286 0.88 5.08 25.43
N SER A 287 0.29 5.61 24.36
CA SER A 287 0.47 5.10 23.00
C SER A 287 1.95 5.07 22.61
N ILE A 288 2.68 6.18 22.84
CA ILE A 288 4.14 6.26 22.60
C ILE A 288 4.88 5.17 23.38
N ARG A 289 4.58 5.00 24.66
CA ARG A 289 5.21 3.99 25.50
C ARG A 289 4.91 2.57 25.01
N LEU A 290 3.68 2.29 24.60
CA LEU A 290 3.27 1.00 24.05
C LEU A 290 4.00 0.71 22.73
N MET A 291 3.98 1.64 21.76
CA MET A 291 4.66 1.48 20.48
C MET A 291 6.15 1.22 20.64
N ARG A 292 6.83 1.95 21.52
CA ARG A 292 8.26 1.73 21.79
C ARG A 292 8.55 0.37 22.42
N ARG A 293 7.71 -0.08 23.35
CA ARG A 293 7.89 -1.36 24.03
C ARG A 293 7.65 -2.55 23.09
N GLU A 294 6.62 -2.49 22.30
CA GLU A 294 6.20 -3.58 21.40
C GLU A 294 6.85 -3.46 20.00
N GLY A 295 7.56 -2.37 19.73
CA GLY A 295 8.17 -2.12 18.44
C GLY A 295 7.15 -1.78 17.33
N GLY A 296 6.01 -1.21 17.69
CA GLY A 296 4.96 -0.78 16.75
C GLY A 296 5.40 0.36 15.84
N TRP A 297 4.73 0.49 14.69
CA TRP A 297 4.97 1.56 13.71
C TRP A 297 3.84 2.58 13.70
N LEU A 298 4.19 3.84 13.41
CA LEU A 298 3.24 4.90 13.07
C LEU A 298 3.34 5.19 11.57
N VAL A 299 2.21 5.19 10.88
CA VAL A 299 2.06 5.65 9.49
C VAL A 299 1.17 6.89 9.53
N PRO A 300 1.74 8.11 9.55
CA PRO A 300 1.03 9.30 10.02
C PRO A 300 0.05 9.91 9.02
N THR A 301 0.28 9.76 7.72
CA THR A 301 -0.61 10.26 6.65
C THR A 301 -0.98 11.74 6.80
N LEU A 302 0.03 12.57 7.06
CA LEU A 302 -0.15 14.02 7.27
C LEU A 302 -0.82 14.69 6.07
N LEU A 303 -0.49 14.22 4.86
CA LEU A 303 -1.05 14.73 3.61
C LEU A 303 -2.58 14.56 3.56
N ALA A 304 -3.10 13.43 4.02
CA ALA A 304 -4.55 13.24 4.10
C ALA A 304 -5.20 14.21 5.09
N GLY A 305 -4.57 14.40 6.27
CA GLY A 305 -5.05 15.34 7.26
C GLY A 305 -5.07 16.78 6.76
N ASP A 306 -4.02 17.22 6.08
CA ASP A 306 -3.93 18.55 5.46
C ASP A 306 -5.00 18.72 4.36
N TYR A 307 -5.15 17.73 3.49
CA TYR A 307 -6.13 17.72 2.41
C TYR A 307 -7.56 17.84 2.93
N VAL A 308 -7.97 17.01 3.89
CA VAL A 308 -9.36 17.05 4.40
C VAL A 308 -9.66 18.33 5.14
N ALA A 309 -8.68 18.91 5.88
CA ALA A 309 -8.83 20.20 6.53
C ALA A 309 -8.96 21.35 5.51
N HIS A 310 -8.18 21.29 4.42
CA HIS A 310 -8.24 22.25 3.33
C HIS A 310 -9.62 22.24 2.64
N ILE A 311 -10.10 21.07 2.23
CA ILE A 311 -11.42 20.92 1.61
C ILE A 311 -12.53 21.37 2.57
N ALA A 312 -12.50 20.94 3.83
CA ALA A 312 -13.52 21.27 4.83
C ALA A 312 -13.63 22.78 5.12
N SER A 313 -12.53 23.52 5.00
CA SER A 313 -12.50 24.97 5.21
C SER A 313 -12.70 25.80 3.93
N GLY A 314 -12.65 25.16 2.76
CA GLY A 314 -12.70 25.82 1.47
C GLY A 314 -14.13 26.08 0.95
N PRO A 315 -14.27 26.91 -0.11
CA PRO A 315 -15.56 27.17 -0.75
C PRO A 315 -16.12 25.96 -1.51
N ASP A 316 -15.25 25.05 -1.95
CA ASP A 316 -15.61 23.85 -2.73
C ASP A 316 -15.78 22.62 -1.84
N ASN A 317 -16.14 22.81 -0.57
CA ASN A 317 -16.35 21.75 0.38
C ASN A 317 -17.51 20.83 -0.04
N PHE A 318 -17.20 19.61 -0.42
CA PHE A 318 -18.17 18.58 -0.81
C PHE A 318 -18.45 17.55 0.29
N PHE A 319 -17.83 17.71 1.45
CA PHE A 319 -18.07 16.83 2.61
C PHE A 319 -19.44 17.06 3.24
N THR A 320 -20.00 16.03 3.82
CA THR A 320 -21.20 16.17 4.65
C THR A 320 -20.90 16.99 5.91
N PRO A 321 -21.91 17.55 6.58
CA PRO A 321 -21.68 18.31 7.83
C PRO A 321 -20.90 17.51 8.89
N ALA A 322 -21.15 16.19 9.01
CA ALA A 322 -20.47 15.32 9.95
C ALA A 322 -19.00 15.12 9.60
N GLN A 323 -18.69 14.93 8.32
CA GLN A 323 -17.31 14.83 7.82
C GLN A 323 -16.56 16.15 7.99
N THR A 324 -17.18 17.28 7.62
CA THR A 324 -16.60 18.63 7.75
C THR A 324 -16.19 18.92 9.20
N ALA A 325 -17.10 18.65 10.16
CA ALA A 325 -16.82 18.89 11.58
C ALA A 325 -15.59 18.08 12.05
N LYS A 326 -15.51 16.80 11.71
CA LYS A 326 -14.39 15.93 12.09
C LYS A 326 -13.08 16.31 11.38
N ALA A 327 -13.13 16.72 10.10
CA ALA A 327 -11.96 17.15 9.35
C ALA A 327 -11.31 18.42 9.95
N LEU A 328 -12.14 19.41 10.31
CA LEU A 328 -11.68 20.63 10.97
C LEU A 328 -11.16 20.39 12.39
N GLU A 329 -11.64 19.35 13.06
CA GLU A 329 -11.16 18.97 14.39
C GLU A 329 -9.83 18.22 14.34
N ALA A 330 -9.73 17.18 13.50
CA ALA A 330 -8.62 16.21 13.49
C ALA A 330 -7.40 16.71 12.69
N GLY A 331 -7.62 17.25 11.48
CA GLY A 331 -6.54 17.61 10.57
C GLY A 331 -5.45 18.47 11.21
N PRO A 332 -5.79 19.59 11.87
CA PRO A 332 -4.79 20.47 12.48
C PRO A 332 -3.95 19.84 13.60
N LYS A 333 -4.38 18.71 14.18
CA LYS A 333 -3.69 18.03 15.29
C LYS A 333 -2.63 17.05 14.84
N MET A 334 -2.67 16.61 13.58
CA MET A 334 -1.82 15.52 13.10
C MET A 334 -0.34 15.93 13.07
N LEU A 335 -0.02 17.16 12.72
CA LEU A 335 1.37 17.63 12.68
C LEU A 335 2.03 17.57 14.08
N ASP A 336 1.36 18.15 15.09
CA ASP A 336 1.82 18.09 16.49
C ASP A 336 1.93 16.65 17.01
N MET A 337 1.02 15.78 16.61
CA MET A 337 1.06 14.36 16.98
C MET A 337 2.34 13.70 16.45
N VAL A 338 2.71 13.93 15.18
CA VAL A 338 3.96 13.37 14.62
C VAL A 338 5.18 13.91 15.35
N THR A 339 5.22 15.22 15.65
CA THR A 339 6.30 15.80 16.44
C THR A 339 6.46 15.07 17.77
N ARG A 340 5.38 14.88 18.52
CA ARG A 340 5.42 14.18 19.82
C ARG A 340 5.81 12.70 19.68
N ALA A 341 5.37 12.02 18.61
CA ALA A 341 5.74 10.63 18.35
C ALA A 341 7.23 10.51 18.01
N HIS A 342 7.75 11.39 17.15
CA HIS A 342 9.16 11.44 16.76
C HIS A 342 10.07 11.74 17.98
N ASP A 343 9.77 12.79 18.74
CA ASP A 343 10.49 13.14 19.98
C ASP A 343 10.43 12.00 21.00
N GLY A 344 9.31 11.28 21.03
CA GLY A 344 9.12 10.09 21.87
C GLY A 344 9.86 8.85 21.38
N GLY A 345 10.50 8.87 20.23
CA GLY A 345 11.25 7.75 19.66
C GLY A 345 10.37 6.63 19.09
N VAL A 346 9.17 6.95 18.61
CA VAL A 346 8.31 6.04 17.86
C VAL A 346 8.88 5.83 16.45
N ARG A 347 8.86 4.59 15.96
CA ARG A 347 9.24 4.29 14.58
C ARG A 347 8.18 4.80 13.61
N ILE A 348 8.59 5.60 12.63
CA ILE A 348 7.70 6.20 11.62
C ILE A 348 7.98 5.54 10.27
N ALA A 349 6.94 5.04 9.61
CA ALA A 349 6.97 4.63 8.22
C ALA A 349 6.16 5.64 7.38
N PHE A 350 6.65 5.94 6.19
CA PHE A 350 6.00 6.83 5.25
C PHE A 350 4.69 6.24 4.74
N GLY A 351 3.62 7.01 4.77
CA GLY A 351 2.34 6.69 4.16
C GLY A 351 1.49 7.94 4.04
N THR A 352 0.68 8.01 2.98
CA THR A 352 -0.03 9.23 2.57
C THR A 352 -1.53 9.17 2.69
N ASP A 353 -2.11 7.97 2.69
CA ASP A 353 -3.54 7.74 2.48
C ASP A 353 -4.01 8.32 1.12
N SER A 354 -3.13 8.26 0.09
CA SER A 354 -3.51 8.67 -1.28
C SER A 354 -4.68 7.85 -1.78
N GLY A 355 -5.66 8.55 -2.32
CA GLY A 355 -7.05 8.15 -2.47
C GLY A 355 -7.92 9.11 -1.66
N VAL A 356 -7.48 9.56 -0.48
CA VAL A 356 -7.99 10.76 0.18
C VAL A 356 -7.42 12.00 -0.53
N SER A 357 -6.12 12.15 -0.61
CA SER A 357 -5.45 13.11 -1.51
C SER A 357 -5.28 12.55 -2.92
N ALA A 358 -4.80 13.36 -3.86
CA ALA A 358 -4.62 12.93 -5.25
C ALA A 358 -3.44 11.95 -5.39
N HIS A 359 -3.66 10.88 -6.17
CA HIS A 359 -2.58 9.98 -6.56
C HIS A 359 -1.55 10.70 -7.44
N GLY A 360 -0.28 10.54 -7.10
CA GLY A 360 0.84 11.21 -7.74
C GLY A 360 1.39 12.38 -6.91
N ASP A 361 0.63 12.87 -5.92
CA ASP A 361 1.02 13.93 -5.00
C ASP A 361 1.64 13.36 -3.70
N ASN A 362 1.81 12.05 -3.61
CA ASN A 362 2.31 11.32 -2.44
C ASN A 362 3.57 11.96 -1.83
N ALA A 363 4.48 12.49 -2.65
CA ALA A 363 5.74 13.06 -2.18
C ALA A 363 5.58 14.34 -1.35
N GLN A 364 4.41 15.00 -1.34
CA GLN A 364 4.14 16.14 -0.46
C GLN A 364 4.20 15.77 1.03
N GLU A 365 3.98 14.50 1.38
CA GLU A 365 4.15 13.98 2.74
C GLU A 365 5.56 14.23 3.29
N PHE A 366 6.61 14.21 2.45
CA PHE A 366 7.99 14.47 2.89
C PHE A 366 8.16 15.83 3.54
N ALA A 367 7.62 16.88 2.90
CA ALA A 367 7.68 18.24 3.44
C ALA A 367 6.91 18.37 4.77
N LEU A 368 5.80 17.65 4.91
CA LEU A 368 5.01 17.60 6.13
C LEU A 368 5.76 16.87 7.26
N LEU A 369 6.41 15.76 6.98
CA LEU A 369 7.26 15.04 7.94
C LEU A 369 8.41 15.91 8.43
N VAL A 370 9.08 16.64 7.53
CA VAL A 370 10.15 17.59 7.92
C VAL A 370 9.59 18.73 8.77
N ARG A 371 8.42 19.29 8.44
CA ARG A 371 7.73 20.28 9.27
C ARG A 371 7.37 19.73 10.66
N ALA A 372 7.13 18.44 10.78
CA ALA A 372 6.85 17.76 12.05
C ALA A 372 8.12 17.44 12.86
N GLY A 373 9.33 17.77 12.35
CA GLY A 373 10.59 17.67 13.10
C GLY A 373 11.54 16.59 12.60
N LEU A 374 11.18 15.74 11.61
CA LEU A 374 12.11 14.81 11.01
C LEU A 374 13.16 15.58 10.19
N THR A 375 14.38 15.09 10.18
CA THR A 375 15.38 15.55 9.19
C THR A 375 15.01 15.02 7.79
N PRO A 376 15.49 15.65 6.71
CA PRO A 376 15.28 15.13 5.36
C PRO A 376 15.73 13.67 5.20
N LEU A 377 16.84 13.29 5.83
CA LEU A 377 17.32 11.90 5.81
C LEU A 377 16.35 10.95 6.52
N GLU A 378 15.83 11.30 7.69
CA GLU A 378 14.84 10.48 8.42
C GLU A 378 13.54 10.34 7.61
N ALA A 379 13.09 11.39 6.92
CA ALA A 379 11.94 11.32 6.04
C ALA A 379 12.19 10.36 4.84
N VAL A 380 13.37 10.41 4.22
CA VAL A 380 13.78 9.45 3.18
C VAL A 380 13.88 8.03 3.74
N GLN A 381 14.43 7.86 4.95
CA GLN A 381 14.49 6.56 5.62
C GLN A 381 13.09 6.00 5.88
N ALA A 382 12.14 6.84 6.32
CA ALA A 382 10.75 6.44 6.52
C ALA A 382 10.09 5.89 5.25
N ALA A 383 10.44 6.45 4.06
CA ALA A 383 9.89 6.04 2.75
C ALA A 383 10.73 4.96 2.03
N THR A 384 11.76 4.45 2.65
CA THR A 384 12.66 3.45 2.06
C THR A 384 12.88 2.30 3.04
N VAL A 385 13.98 2.32 3.79
CA VAL A 385 14.37 1.25 4.71
C VAL A 385 13.37 1.04 5.85
N GLY A 386 12.80 2.12 6.37
CA GLY A 386 11.78 2.06 7.42
C GLY A 386 10.48 1.44 6.94
N ALA A 387 9.94 1.90 5.80
CA ALA A 387 8.74 1.32 5.22
C ALA A 387 8.97 -0.14 4.77
N ALA A 388 10.16 -0.49 4.26
CA ALA A 388 10.50 -1.85 3.91
C ALA A 388 10.54 -2.78 5.15
N GLU A 389 11.08 -2.29 6.26
CA GLU A 389 11.05 -3.01 7.55
C GLU A 389 9.62 -3.15 8.08
N HIS A 390 8.85 -2.05 8.08
CA HIS A 390 7.45 -2.04 8.47
C HIS A 390 6.63 -3.09 7.71
N LEU A 391 6.76 -3.12 6.38
CA LEU A 391 6.02 -4.04 5.52
C LEU A 391 6.64 -5.45 5.41
N ARG A 392 7.76 -5.70 6.13
CA ARG A 392 8.53 -6.98 6.13
C ARG A 392 8.99 -7.41 4.72
N ILE A 393 9.47 -6.45 3.94
CA ILE A 393 9.98 -6.66 2.58
C ILE A 393 11.41 -6.14 2.39
N SER A 394 12.19 -6.06 3.45
CA SER A 394 13.57 -5.53 3.41
C SER A 394 14.52 -6.33 2.51
N ASP A 395 14.14 -7.52 2.09
CA ASP A 395 14.79 -8.36 1.08
C ASP A 395 14.38 -8.00 -0.36
N GLN A 396 13.38 -7.15 -0.57
CA GLN A 396 12.80 -6.82 -1.87
C GLN A 396 12.80 -5.32 -2.19
N ALA A 397 12.91 -4.44 -1.18
CA ALA A 397 12.80 -2.99 -1.37
C ALA A 397 13.56 -2.21 -0.28
N GLY A 398 13.67 -0.89 -0.46
CA GLY A 398 14.24 0.04 0.51
C GLY A 398 15.73 0.31 0.36
N ARG A 399 16.48 -0.47 -0.43
CA ARG A 399 17.91 -0.29 -0.73
C ARG A 399 18.22 -0.63 -2.18
N ILE A 400 19.30 -0.07 -2.69
CA ILE A 400 19.94 -0.51 -3.94
C ILE A 400 21.14 -1.36 -3.55
N ALA A 401 20.99 -2.68 -3.62
CA ALA A 401 22.04 -3.61 -3.22
C ALA A 401 22.08 -4.84 -4.12
N VAL A 402 23.23 -5.48 -4.20
CA VAL A 402 23.43 -6.71 -5.00
C VAL A 402 22.44 -7.79 -4.55
N GLY A 403 21.75 -8.40 -5.52
CA GLY A 403 20.70 -9.40 -5.30
C GLY A 403 19.31 -8.84 -5.12
N MET A 404 19.14 -7.53 -4.92
CA MET A 404 17.84 -6.89 -4.79
C MET A 404 17.23 -6.52 -6.16
N PRO A 405 15.91 -6.41 -6.24
CA PRO A 405 15.26 -5.83 -7.41
C PRO A 405 15.81 -4.44 -7.76
N ALA A 406 15.95 -4.15 -9.04
CA ALA A 406 16.41 -2.85 -9.50
C ALA A 406 15.26 -1.83 -9.48
N ASP A 407 14.89 -1.41 -8.28
CA ASP A 407 13.89 -0.37 -7.98
C ASP A 407 14.63 0.90 -7.55
N LEU A 408 14.70 1.91 -8.44
CA LEU A 408 15.43 3.14 -8.18
C LEU A 408 14.78 4.35 -8.87
N ILE A 409 14.96 5.51 -8.26
CA ILE A 409 14.50 6.79 -8.79
C ILE A 409 15.64 7.78 -8.89
N GLY A 410 15.47 8.79 -9.76
CA GLY A 410 16.40 9.91 -9.92
C GLY A 410 15.73 11.25 -9.84
N VAL A 411 16.35 12.19 -9.11
CA VAL A 411 15.98 13.59 -9.01
C VAL A 411 17.16 14.48 -9.39
N SER A 412 16.89 15.76 -9.71
CA SER A 412 17.99 16.67 -10.12
C SER A 412 18.75 17.25 -8.94
N GLY A 413 18.06 17.66 -7.90
CA GLY A 413 18.66 18.26 -6.71
C GLY A 413 19.12 17.24 -5.69
N ASP A 414 19.39 17.70 -4.50
CA ASP A 414 19.78 16.87 -3.36
C ASP A 414 18.63 16.78 -2.35
N PRO A 415 17.92 15.64 -2.27
CA PRO A 415 16.77 15.51 -1.39
C PRO A 415 17.12 15.51 0.11
N LEU A 416 18.42 15.37 0.45
CA LEU A 416 18.88 15.48 1.83
C LEU A 416 19.07 16.96 2.25
N SER A 417 19.13 17.87 1.28
CA SER A 417 19.17 19.32 1.49
C SER A 417 17.80 19.97 1.30
N ASP A 418 17.04 19.53 0.31
CA ASP A 418 15.67 19.98 0.00
C ASP A 418 14.81 18.76 -0.33
N VAL A 419 14.03 18.31 0.63
CA VAL A 419 13.20 17.11 0.50
C VAL A 419 12.12 17.25 -0.59
N THR A 420 11.75 18.48 -0.98
CA THR A 420 10.77 18.75 -2.04
C THR A 420 11.28 18.36 -3.44
N GLU A 421 12.57 18.06 -3.59
CA GLU A 421 13.11 17.43 -4.82
C GLU A 421 12.39 16.13 -5.16
N LEU A 422 11.90 15.40 -4.13
CA LEU A 422 11.16 14.15 -4.32
C LEU A 422 9.76 14.34 -4.95
N GLU A 423 9.23 15.57 -4.98
CA GLU A 423 8.01 15.92 -5.72
C GLU A 423 8.27 16.03 -7.24
N ARG A 424 9.54 16.05 -7.67
CA ARG A 424 10.00 16.29 -9.05
C ARG A 424 10.85 15.14 -9.58
N VAL A 425 10.43 13.90 -9.30
CA VAL A 425 11.12 12.70 -9.78
C VAL A 425 11.17 12.71 -11.31
N ARG A 426 12.37 12.53 -11.90
CA ARG A 426 12.59 12.54 -13.34
C ARG A 426 12.87 11.17 -13.93
N PHE A 427 13.38 10.28 -13.13
CA PHE A 427 13.65 8.92 -13.53
C PHE A 427 13.00 7.92 -12.58
N VAL A 428 12.36 6.89 -13.14
CA VAL A 428 11.77 5.79 -12.38
C VAL A 428 12.11 4.48 -13.08
N MET A 429 12.74 3.59 -12.32
CA MET A 429 12.96 2.19 -12.71
C MET A 429 12.36 1.28 -11.62
N LYS A 430 11.65 0.25 -12.05
CA LYS A 430 11.12 -0.81 -11.19
C LYS A 430 11.41 -2.16 -11.81
N GLY A 431 12.07 -3.05 -11.06
CA GLY A 431 12.44 -4.37 -11.56
C GLY A 431 13.30 -4.33 -12.83
N GLY A 432 14.18 -3.34 -12.96
CA GLY A 432 15.04 -3.16 -14.13
C GLY A 432 14.36 -2.56 -15.38
N GLU A 433 13.04 -2.37 -15.33
CA GLU A 433 12.27 -1.71 -16.38
C GLU A 433 12.16 -0.21 -16.11
N VAL A 434 12.42 0.61 -17.14
CA VAL A 434 12.33 2.07 -17.05
C VAL A 434 10.93 2.52 -17.39
N TYR A 435 10.29 3.23 -16.46
CA TYR A 435 8.92 3.76 -16.62
C TYR A 435 8.90 5.27 -16.90
N ARG A 436 9.92 6.00 -16.42
CA ARG A 436 10.05 7.44 -16.62
C ARG A 436 11.48 7.81 -16.93
N THR A 437 11.69 8.65 -17.95
CA THR A 437 12.93 9.34 -18.30
C THR A 437 12.57 10.75 -18.76
N GLU A 438 13.06 11.77 -18.08
CA GLU A 438 12.91 13.18 -18.52
C GLU A 438 14.23 13.92 -18.40
#